data_6129e9f0e91416be86352e59eca82402
#
_entry.id   6129e9f0e91416be86352e59eca82402
#
_cell.length_a   1.000
_cell.length_b   1.000
_cell.length_c   1.000
_cell.angle_alpha   90.00
_cell.angle_beta   90.00
_cell.angle_gamma   90.00
#
_symmetry.space_group_name_H-M   'P 1'
#
loop_
_entity.id
_entity.type
_entity.pdbx_description
1 polymer ?
#
loop_
_entity_poly.entity_id
_entity_poly.type
_entity_poly.pdbx_seq_one_letter_code
_entity_poly.pdbx_strand_id
1 'polypeptide(L)'
;MFTRREFGKVAFAGLALPRLVDAAADSKIAGVRIGVQTYSYRDLPRPAGAADSVDVVIKAMTESGVSECELFSPQLEPQFSSGARGARGAPPTPEAIKAREDLRKWRLETSLDHFRNARKKFEAAGINVHAFCYNMNTSFTDAELERGFEMTKAMGAEFMTTSTTMDVARRLAPLADKHKMIVGLHGHSNITDPNEFATPESFAAAMKMSKYLKVNLDIGHFTAANYDPVAYIKEHHAQITNLHLKDRKKNQGDNTPWGQGETPIREVVQLLKRERWPIPADIEYEYRGEGTSPQEVRKCFEYAKQALA
;
A
#
# COMPACT_ATOMS: atom_id res chain seq x y z
N MET A 1 22.95 -44.33 46.86
CA MET A 1 22.07 -43.37 47.61
C MET A 1 22.48 -41.97 47.19
N PHE A 2 21.72 -41.37 46.36
CA PHE A 2 21.95 -39.98 45.97
C PHE A 2 21.23 -39.05 46.95
N THR A 3 21.94 -38.06 47.45
CA THR A 3 21.46 -37.18 48.49
C THR A 3 20.59 -36.06 47.90
N ARG A 4 19.63 -35.56 48.70
CA ARG A 4 18.64 -34.50 48.35
C ARG A 4 19.24 -33.14 47.93
N ARG A 5 20.54 -33.01 47.80
CA ARG A 5 21.25 -31.77 47.44
C ARG A 5 21.62 -31.63 45.94
N GLU A 6 21.41 -32.68 45.14
CA GLU A 6 21.76 -32.65 43.70
C GLU A 6 20.58 -32.38 42.76
N PHE A 7 19.35 -32.25 43.28
CA PHE A 7 18.14 -31.99 42.48
C PHE A 7 17.91 -30.51 42.19
N GLY A 8 18.80 -29.63 42.64
CA GLY A 8 18.63 -28.15 42.52
C GLY A 8 19.42 -27.49 41.37
N LYS A 9 20.05 -28.26 40.45
CA LYS A 9 20.94 -27.65 39.43
C LYS A 9 20.60 -27.96 37.98
N VAL A 10 19.44 -28.55 37.68
CA VAL A 10 19.04 -28.82 36.29
C VAL A 10 17.61 -28.33 36.08
N ALA A 11 17.39 -27.03 36.15
CA ALA A 11 16.14 -26.39 35.71
C ALA A 11 16.34 -24.89 35.41
N PHE A 12 17.39 -24.55 34.67
CA PHE A 12 17.50 -23.22 34.02
C PHE A 12 18.15 -23.39 32.65
N ALA A 13 17.48 -24.16 31.81
CA ALA A 13 17.82 -24.22 30.38
C ALA A 13 16.56 -23.87 29.60
N GLY A 14 16.53 -22.67 29.05
CA GLY A 14 15.76 -22.39 27.85
C GLY A 14 14.32 -21.93 28.01
N LEU A 15 14.01 -20.97 28.85
CA LEU A 15 12.98 -20.00 28.45
C LEU A 15 13.64 -19.05 27.46
N ALA A 16 13.63 -19.42 26.18
CA ALA A 16 13.76 -18.44 25.11
C ALA A 16 12.55 -17.50 25.26
N LEU A 17 12.76 -16.36 25.91
CA LEU A 17 11.82 -15.26 25.84
C LEU A 17 11.60 -15.01 24.34
N PRO A 18 10.33 -14.93 23.86
CA PRO A 18 10.09 -14.47 22.52
C PRO A 18 10.83 -13.14 22.39
N ARG A 19 11.71 -13.01 21.38
CA ARG A 19 12.26 -11.70 21.03
C ARG A 19 11.05 -10.78 20.89
N LEU A 20 10.93 -9.84 21.79
CA LEU A 20 10.04 -8.70 21.60
C LEU A 20 10.48 -8.12 20.25
N VAL A 21 9.65 -8.24 19.22
CA VAL A 21 9.80 -7.47 18.02
C VAL A 21 9.69 -6.03 18.52
N ASP A 22 10.76 -5.25 18.37
CA ASP A 22 10.70 -3.84 18.73
C ASP A 22 9.50 -3.25 17.98
N ALA A 23 8.56 -2.67 18.74
CA ALA A 23 7.39 -2.04 18.13
C ALA A 23 7.87 -0.94 17.18
N ALA A 24 7.23 -0.83 16.03
CA ALA A 24 7.54 0.23 15.08
C ALA A 24 7.43 1.60 15.79
N ALA A 25 8.42 2.46 15.58
CA ALA A 25 8.40 3.82 16.12
C ALA A 25 7.22 4.60 15.50
N ASP A 26 6.57 5.46 16.30
CA ASP A 26 5.48 6.30 15.78
C ASP A 26 5.98 7.15 14.60
N SER A 27 5.41 6.94 13.42
CA SER A 27 5.73 7.68 12.20
C SER A 27 4.86 8.91 11.97
N LYS A 28 4.06 9.31 12.97
CA LYS A 28 3.33 10.57 12.96
C LYS A 28 4.24 11.71 13.40
N ILE A 29 4.60 12.58 12.46
CA ILE A 29 5.57 13.66 12.66
C ILE A 29 4.87 15.01 12.59
N ALA A 30 4.99 15.81 13.67
CA ALA A 30 4.34 17.12 13.77
C ALA A 30 2.84 17.10 13.41
N GLY A 31 2.16 15.99 13.71
CA GLY A 31 0.74 15.79 13.42
C GLY A 31 0.44 15.19 12.04
N VAL A 32 1.42 15.08 11.14
CA VAL A 32 1.28 14.45 9.83
C VAL A 32 1.52 12.95 9.92
N ARG A 33 0.61 12.16 9.38
CA ARG A 33 0.70 10.69 9.30
C ARG A 33 1.60 10.34 8.12
N ILE A 34 2.85 9.90 8.38
CA ILE A 34 3.75 9.41 7.33
C ILE A 34 3.69 7.89 7.33
N GLY A 35 3.16 7.34 6.25
CA GLY A 35 3.03 5.90 6.03
C GLY A 35 3.92 5.41 4.90
N VAL A 36 3.67 4.16 4.50
CA VAL A 36 4.28 3.55 3.32
C VAL A 36 3.23 2.75 2.54
N GLN A 37 3.20 2.95 1.22
CA GLN A 37 2.58 1.98 0.32
C GLN A 37 3.50 0.75 0.26
N THR A 38 3.03 -0.41 0.75
CA THR A 38 3.92 -1.58 0.93
C THR A 38 4.40 -2.22 -0.37
N TYR A 39 3.88 -1.81 -1.53
CA TYR A 39 4.48 -2.09 -2.83
C TYR A 39 5.94 -1.61 -2.91
N SER A 40 6.32 -0.65 -2.11
CA SER A 40 7.72 -0.21 -1.94
C SER A 40 8.66 -1.35 -1.58
N TYR A 41 8.14 -2.43 -0.98
CA TYR A 41 8.88 -3.64 -0.58
C TYR A 41 8.66 -4.84 -1.53
N ARG A 42 8.22 -4.60 -2.76
CA ARG A 42 7.86 -5.64 -3.76
C ARG A 42 9.03 -6.55 -4.16
N ASP A 43 10.25 -6.09 -3.97
CA ASP A 43 11.49 -6.79 -4.29
C ASP A 43 11.98 -7.74 -3.18
N LEU A 44 11.37 -7.66 -2.00
CA LEU A 44 11.75 -8.51 -0.90
C LEU A 44 11.29 -9.96 -1.14
N PRO A 45 12.18 -10.94 -0.92
CA PRO A 45 11.86 -12.34 -1.17
C PRO A 45 10.82 -12.85 -0.18
N ARG A 46 9.83 -13.57 -0.69
CA ARG A 46 8.93 -14.36 0.15
C ARG A 46 9.67 -15.63 0.60
N PRO A 47 9.61 -15.99 1.90
CA PRO A 47 10.16 -17.26 2.36
C PRO A 47 9.52 -18.45 1.63
N ALA A 48 10.30 -19.47 1.30
CA ALA A 48 9.79 -20.66 0.61
C ALA A 48 8.67 -21.32 1.44
N GLY A 49 7.55 -21.64 0.79
CA GLY A 49 6.37 -22.23 1.42
C GLY A 49 5.53 -21.32 2.29
N ALA A 50 5.88 -20.04 2.41
CA ALA A 50 5.05 -19.07 3.14
C ALA A 50 3.74 -18.78 2.40
N ALA A 51 2.62 -18.75 3.15
CA ALA A 51 1.31 -18.43 2.60
C ALA A 51 1.20 -16.94 2.18
N ASP A 52 1.98 -16.07 2.84
CA ASP A 52 1.99 -14.63 2.63
C ASP A 52 3.39 -14.02 2.90
N SER A 53 3.52 -12.72 2.77
CA SER A 53 4.75 -11.97 3.07
C SER A 53 4.61 -11.06 4.30
N VAL A 54 3.60 -11.26 5.14
CA VAL A 54 3.27 -10.35 6.26
C VAL A 54 4.47 -10.11 7.18
N ASP A 55 5.15 -11.17 7.61
CA ASP A 55 6.28 -11.04 8.53
C ASP A 55 7.48 -10.33 7.88
N VAL A 56 7.68 -10.51 6.57
CA VAL A 56 8.71 -9.81 5.78
C VAL A 56 8.38 -8.31 5.70
N VAL A 57 7.13 -7.96 5.43
CA VAL A 57 6.66 -6.57 5.35
C VAL A 57 6.77 -5.87 6.70
N ILE A 58 6.32 -6.52 7.77
CA ILE A 58 6.44 -5.98 9.14
C ILE A 58 7.91 -5.67 9.48
N LYS A 59 8.82 -6.63 9.21
CA LYS A 59 10.25 -6.42 9.41
C LYS A 59 10.77 -5.23 8.60
N ALA A 60 10.42 -5.14 7.32
CA ALA A 60 10.84 -4.06 6.44
C ALA A 60 10.33 -2.68 6.92
N MET A 61 9.09 -2.60 7.38
CA MET A 61 8.51 -1.38 7.95
C MET A 61 9.23 -0.96 9.24
N THR A 62 9.50 -1.91 10.13
CA THR A 62 10.27 -1.64 11.36
C THR A 62 11.68 -1.13 11.04
N GLU A 63 12.38 -1.78 10.09
CA GLU A 63 13.69 -1.33 9.61
C GLU A 63 13.65 0.06 8.96
N SER A 64 12.57 0.39 8.27
CA SER A 64 12.37 1.70 7.64
C SER A 64 11.97 2.79 8.65
N GLY A 65 11.48 2.41 9.83
CA GLY A 65 11.03 3.31 10.89
C GLY A 65 9.63 3.88 10.68
N VAL A 66 8.75 3.17 9.92
CA VAL A 66 7.38 3.59 9.65
C VAL A 66 6.36 2.66 10.33
N SER A 67 5.30 3.23 10.89
CA SER A 67 4.27 2.52 11.65
C SER A 67 2.86 2.64 11.05
N GLU A 68 2.73 3.25 9.89
CA GLU A 68 1.47 3.34 9.14
C GLU A 68 1.64 2.81 7.72
N CYS A 69 0.65 2.12 7.17
CA CYS A 69 0.74 1.65 5.79
C CYS A 69 -0.59 1.56 5.04
N GLU A 70 -0.47 1.72 3.74
CA GLU A 70 -1.37 1.18 2.74
C GLU A 70 -0.84 -0.20 2.32
N LEU A 71 -1.56 -1.27 2.68
CA LEU A 71 -1.10 -2.65 2.49
C LEU A 71 -1.44 -3.18 1.10
N PHE A 72 -0.44 -3.55 0.33
CA PHE A 72 -0.55 -4.11 -1.01
C PHE A 72 -1.01 -5.57 -0.99
N SER A 73 -2.19 -5.87 -1.51
CA SER A 73 -2.86 -7.18 -1.39
C SER A 73 -2.05 -8.39 -1.86
N PRO A 74 -1.19 -8.33 -2.92
CA PRO A 74 -0.38 -9.47 -3.30
C PRO A 74 0.60 -9.97 -2.22
N GLN A 75 0.88 -9.16 -1.19
CA GLN A 75 1.70 -9.59 -0.07
C GLN A 75 0.95 -10.51 0.90
N LEU A 76 -0.39 -10.52 0.84
CA LEU A 76 -1.27 -11.44 1.56
C LEU A 76 -1.68 -12.65 0.71
N GLU A 77 -1.49 -12.60 -0.61
CA GLU A 77 -1.94 -13.60 -1.55
C GLU A 77 -0.85 -14.65 -1.81
N PRO A 78 -1.18 -15.92 -2.06
CA PRO A 78 -0.20 -16.91 -2.47
C PRO A 78 0.39 -16.58 -3.83
N GLN A 79 1.61 -17.03 -4.09
CA GLN A 79 2.25 -16.89 -5.39
C GLN A 79 2.04 -18.16 -6.20
N PHE A 80 1.29 -18.02 -7.29
CA PHE A 80 1.15 -19.08 -8.29
C PHE A 80 2.16 -18.85 -9.42
N SER A 81 2.79 -19.93 -9.87
CA SER A 81 3.77 -19.84 -10.95
C SER A 81 3.07 -19.48 -12.27
N SER A 82 3.39 -18.33 -12.81
CA SER A 82 2.87 -17.84 -14.11
C SER A 82 3.81 -18.17 -15.30
N GLY A 83 4.86 -18.97 -15.05
CA GLY A 83 5.90 -19.18 -16.05
C GLY A 83 6.77 -17.93 -16.30
N ALA A 84 7.56 -17.95 -17.37
CA ALA A 84 8.34 -16.82 -17.78
C ALA A 84 7.43 -15.66 -18.25
N ARG A 85 7.77 -14.45 -17.85
CA ARG A 85 7.03 -13.25 -18.27
C ARG A 85 7.20 -13.05 -19.76
N GLY A 86 6.12 -13.12 -20.53
CA GLY A 86 6.11 -12.83 -21.97
C GLY A 86 6.50 -11.38 -22.29
N ALA A 87 6.76 -11.09 -23.56
CA ALA A 87 7.00 -9.72 -24.03
C ALA A 87 5.76 -8.84 -23.71
N ARG A 88 5.99 -7.54 -23.47
CA ARG A 88 4.91 -6.59 -23.21
C ARG A 88 3.93 -6.59 -24.39
N GLY A 89 2.64 -6.83 -24.10
CA GLY A 89 1.58 -6.90 -25.12
C GLY A 89 1.37 -8.28 -25.75
N ALA A 90 2.19 -9.29 -25.40
CA ALA A 90 1.95 -10.66 -25.82
C ALA A 90 0.72 -11.26 -25.12
N PRO A 91 -0.03 -12.18 -25.80
CA PRO A 91 -1.08 -12.93 -25.14
C PRO A 91 -0.54 -13.69 -23.90
N PRO A 92 -1.33 -13.86 -22.84
CA PRO A 92 -0.91 -14.61 -21.68
C PRO A 92 -0.67 -16.08 -22.03
N THR A 93 0.39 -16.67 -21.43
CA THR A 93 0.65 -18.11 -21.59
C THR A 93 -0.40 -18.95 -20.88
N PRO A 94 -0.56 -20.24 -21.20
CA PRO A 94 -1.46 -21.14 -20.49
C PRO A 94 -1.17 -21.18 -18.97
N GLU A 95 0.11 -21.16 -18.58
CA GLU A 95 0.54 -21.12 -17.18
C GLU A 95 0.08 -19.83 -16.50
N ALA A 96 0.20 -18.69 -17.18
CA ALA A 96 -0.24 -17.39 -16.66
C ALA A 96 -1.78 -17.34 -16.50
N ILE A 97 -2.50 -17.93 -17.45
CA ILE A 97 -3.96 -18.07 -17.37
C ILE A 97 -4.33 -18.92 -16.15
N LYS A 98 -3.71 -20.10 -16.01
CA LYS A 98 -3.94 -20.99 -14.88
C LYS A 98 -3.61 -20.33 -13.53
N ALA A 99 -2.47 -19.67 -13.43
CA ALA A 99 -2.07 -18.95 -12.20
C ALA A 99 -3.11 -17.88 -11.80
N ARG A 100 -3.68 -17.17 -12.77
CA ARG A 100 -4.76 -16.20 -12.53
C ARG A 100 -6.05 -16.86 -12.06
N GLU A 101 -6.41 -18.01 -12.63
CA GLU A 101 -7.60 -18.78 -12.21
C GLU A 101 -7.41 -19.37 -10.80
N ASP A 102 -6.24 -19.91 -10.50
CA ASP A 102 -5.89 -20.42 -9.17
C ASP A 102 -5.95 -19.30 -8.12
N LEU A 103 -5.44 -18.10 -8.46
CA LEU A 103 -5.51 -16.93 -7.58
C LEU A 103 -6.96 -16.45 -7.38
N ARG A 104 -7.77 -16.42 -8.45
CA ARG A 104 -9.21 -16.13 -8.38
C ARG A 104 -9.92 -17.07 -7.42
N LYS A 105 -9.68 -18.38 -7.60
CA LYS A 105 -10.26 -19.41 -6.74
C LYS A 105 -9.86 -19.18 -5.29
N TRP A 106 -8.58 -18.95 -5.03
CA TRP A 106 -8.08 -18.69 -3.70
C TRP A 106 -8.74 -17.45 -3.07
N ARG A 107 -8.86 -16.34 -3.80
CA ARG A 107 -9.51 -15.10 -3.33
C ARG A 107 -10.95 -15.33 -2.89
N LEU A 108 -11.69 -16.12 -3.66
CA LEU A 108 -13.11 -16.40 -3.40
C LEU A 108 -13.32 -17.40 -2.25
N GLU A 109 -12.44 -18.39 -2.10
CA GLU A 109 -12.60 -19.49 -1.16
C GLU A 109 -11.86 -19.30 0.17
N THR A 110 -10.79 -18.46 0.20
CA THR A 110 -9.99 -18.26 1.41
C THR A 110 -10.82 -17.67 2.54
N SER A 111 -10.63 -18.23 3.77
CA SER A 111 -11.31 -17.68 4.95
C SER A 111 -10.89 -16.23 5.21
N LEU A 112 -11.82 -15.38 5.60
CA LEU A 112 -11.55 -14.02 6.06
C LEU A 112 -10.67 -13.99 7.33
N ASP A 113 -10.53 -15.12 8.03
CA ASP A 113 -9.61 -15.23 9.17
C ASP A 113 -8.15 -15.09 8.76
N HIS A 114 -7.79 -15.42 7.51
CA HIS A 114 -6.46 -15.15 6.96
C HIS A 114 -6.13 -13.65 7.08
N PHE A 115 -7.05 -12.78 6.65
CA PHE A 115 -6.89 -11.32 6.71
C PHE A 115 -6.95 -10.79 8.15
N ARG A 116 -7.84 -11.33 8.99
CA ARG A 116 -7.90 -10.98 10.43
C ARG A 116 -6.63 -11.34 11.17
N ASN A 117 -6.01 -12.49 10.84
CA ASN A 117 -4.76 -12.92 11.45
C ASN A 117 -3.59 -12.05 10.97
N ALA A 118 -3.53 -11.69 9.69
CA ALA A 118 -2.57 -10.72 9.18
C ALA A 118 -2.69 -9.38 9.91
N ARG A 119 -3.91 -8.83 10.05
CA ARG A 119 -4.19 -7.64 10.84
C ARG A 119 -3.59 -7.71 12.25
N LYS A 120 -3.87 -8.79 12.99
CA LYS A 120 -3.35 -8.99 14.35
C LYS A 120 -1.82 -8.96 14.42
N LYS A 121 -1.12 -9.46 13.37
CA LYS A 121 0.34 -9.40 13.30
C LYS A 121 0.85 -7.96 13.15
N PHE A 122 0.23 -7.14 12.29
CA PHE A 122 0.54 -5.72 12.16
C PHE A 122 0.26 -4.97 13.46
N GLU A 123 -0.90 -5.17 14.07
CA GLU A 123 -1.27 -4.57 15.36
C GLU A 123 -0.27 -4.93 16.48
N ALA A 124 0.14 -6.20 16.55
CA ALA A 124 1.13 -6.67 17.53
C ALA A 124 2.52 -6.04 17.33
N ALA A 125 2.85 -5.64 16.10
CA ALA A 125 4.07 -4.91 15.76
C ALA A 125 3.93 -3.38 15.94
N GLY A 126 2.79 -2.88 16.40
CA GLY A 126 2.52 -1.44 16.53
C GLY A 126 2.32 -0.74 15.18
N ILE A 127 1.93 -1.47 14.14
CA ILE A 127 1.72 -0.95 12.79
C ILE A 127 0.22 -0.81 12.52
N ASN A 128 -0.21 0.37 12.09
CA ASN A 128 -1.55 0.65 11.64
C ASN A 128 -1.70 0.45 10.13
N VAL A 129 -2.56 -0.48 9.72
CA VAL A 129 -2.96 -0.66 8.31
C VAL A 129 -4.17 0.22 8.05
N HIS A 130 -3.94 1.48 7.63
CA HIS A 130 -5.03 2.42 7.38
C HIS A 130 -5.76 2.17 6.05
N ALA A 131 -5.09 1.58 5.07
CA ALA A 131 -5.69 1.26 3.78
C ALA A 131 -5.30 -0.13 3.29
N PHE A 132 -6.22 -0.76 2.55
CA PHE A 132 -5.97 -2.02 1.86
C PHE A 132 -5.98 -1.79 0.36
N CYS A 133 -4.80 -1.92 -0.26
CA CYS A 133 -4.61 -1.73 -1.70
C CYS A 133 -4.92 -3.02 -2.45
N TYR A 134 -6.08 -3.06 -3.10
CA TYR A 134 -6.52 -4.17 -3.92
C TYR A 134 -6.69 -3.71 -5.37
N ASN A 135 -5.63 -3.91 -6.18
CA ASN A 135 -5.58 -3.42 -7.56
C ASN A 135 -6.45 -4.29 -8.47
N MET A 136 -7.58 -3.73 -8.86
CA MET A 136 -8.61 -4.40 -9.67
C MET A 136 -8.52 -3.95 -11.13
N ASN A 137 -8.66 -4.88 -12.05
CA ASN A 137 -8.65 -4.62 -13.48
C ASN A 137 -9.86 -5.28 -14.18
N THR A 138 -10.00 -5.07 -15.46
CA THR A 138 -11.13 -5.57 -16.25
C THR A 138 -11.27 -7.09 -16.28
N SER A 139 -10.23 -7.86 -15.93
CA SER A 139 -10.29 -9.33 -15.85
C SER A 139 -10.90 -9.86 -14.56
N PHE A 140 -11.14 -9.00 -13.57
CA PHE A 140 -11.78 -9.36 -12.31
C PHE A 140 -13.27 -9.62 -12.53
N THR A 141 -13.78 -10.70 -11.95
CA THR A 141 -15.22 -10.95 -11.89
C THR A 141 -15.90 -10.06 -10.87
N ASP A 142 -17.22 -9.90 -10.94
CA ASP A 142 -17.97 -9.13 -9.95
C ASP A 142 -17.83 -9.74 -8.55
N ALA A 143 -17.74 -11.07 -8.46
CA ALA A 143 -17.48 -11.76 -7.19
C ALA A 143 -16.11 -11.41 -6.61
N GLU A 144 -15.05 -11.28 -7.43
CA GLU A 144 -13.73 -10.81 -6.95
C GLU A 144 -13.75 -9.34 -6.51
N LEU A 145 -14.50 -8.48 -7.23
CA LEU A 145 -14.69 -7.08 -6.83
C LEU A 145 -15.39 -7.01 -5.47
N GLU A 146 -16.49 -7.73 -5.29
CA GLU A 146 -17.23 -7.83 -4.02
C GLU A 146 -16.33 -8.34 -2.90
N ARG A 147 -15.52 -9.36 -3.18
CA ARG A 147 -14.57 -9.95 -2.23
C ARG A 147 -13.54 -8.96 -1.70
N GLY A 148 -13.11 -7.98 -2.52
CA GLY A 148 -12.22 -6.89 -2.11
C GLY A 148 -12.77 -6.10 -0.92
N PHE A 149 -14.07 -5.81 -0.91
CA PHE A 149 -14.73 -5.11 0.21
C PHE A 149 -14.76 -5.94 1.49
N GLU A 150 -14.99 -7.26 1.38
CA GLU A 150 -14.97 -8.17 2.53
C GLU A 150 -13.56 -8.29 3.13
N MET A 151 -12.54 -8.44 2.28
CA MET A 151 -11.14 -8.50 2.70
C MET A 151 -10.72 -7.20 3.39
N THR A 152 -11.08 -6.04 2.84
CA THR A 152 -10.80 -4.73 3.45
C THR A 152 -11.41 -4.60 4.85
N LYS A 153 -12.67 -5.03 5.01
CA LYS A 153 -13.34 -5.09 6.34
C LYS A 153 -12.61 -6.02 7.30
N ALA A 154 -12.18 -7.20 6.83
CA ALA A 154 -11.47 -8.17 7.66
C ALA A 154 -10.10 -7.66 8.10
N MET A 155 -9.40 -6.90 7.24
CA MET A 155 -8.17 -6.18 7.57
C MET A 155 -8.41 -5.04 8.58
N GLY A 156 -9.64 -4.58 8.74
CA GLY A 156 -9.97 -3.43 9.59
C GLY A 156 -9.42 -2.11 9.07
N ALA A 157 -9.09 -2.03 7.77
CA ALA A 157 -8.63 -0.80 7.14
C ALA A 157 -9.75 0.26 7.08
N GLU A 158 -9.37 1.53 7.16
CA GLU A 158 -10.29 2.66 7.11
C GLU A 158 -10.99 2.77 5.74
N PHE A 159 -10.26 2.42 4.67
CA PHE A 159 -10.73 2.43 3.29
C PHE A 159 -9.96 1.44 2.41
N MET A 160 -10.51 1.15 1.25
CA MET A 160 -9.83 0.41 0.19
C MET A 160 -9.20 1.40 -0.80
N THR A 161 -8.03 1.06 -1.34
CA THR A 161 -7.44 1.76 -2.49
C THR A 161 -7.28 0.82 -3.66
N THR A 162 -7.21 1.37 -4.86
CA THR A 162 -7.06 0.58 -6.08
C THR A 162 -6.42 1.37 -7.20
N SER A 163 -5.36 0.83 -7.79
CA SER A 163 -4.89 1.21 -9.12
C SER A 163 -5.76 0.50 -10.15
N THR A 164 -6.59 1.27 -10.84
CA THR A 164 -7.63 0.74 -11.72
C THR A 164 -7.97 1.71 -12.85
N THR A 165 -8.99 1.37 -13.63
CA THR A 165 -9.47 2.18 -14.75
C THR A 165 -10.90 2.66 -14.53
N MET A 166 -11.33 3.64 -15.34
CA MET A 166 -12.68 4.18 -15.31
C MET A 166 -13.76 3.10 -15.53
N ASP A 167 -13.49 2.12 -16.39
CA ASP A 167 -14.41 1.02 -16.64
C ASP A 167 -14.64 0.14 -15.42
N VAL A 168 -13.59 -0.11 -14.67
CA VAL A 168 -13.68 -0.85 -13.41
C VAL A 168 -14.34 0.01 -12.33
N ALA A 169 -14.04 1.30 -12.27
CA ALA A 169 -14.67 2.23 -11.32
C ALA A 169 -16.20 2.27 -11.48
N ARG A 170 -16.71 2.18 -12.71
CA ARG A 170 -18.17 2.06 -12.97
C ARG A 170 -18.79 0.81 -12.32
N ARG A 171 -18.04 -0.30 -12.30
CA ARG A 171 -18.47 -1.55 -11.64
C ARG A 171 -18.30 -1.48 -10.11
N LEU A 172 -17.33 -0.71 -9.62
CA LEU A 172 -17.08 -0.52 -8.19
C LEU A 172 -18.08 0.43 -7.52
N ALA A 173 -18.59 1.43 -8.24
CA ALA A 173 -19.50 2.44 -7.69
C ALA A 173 -20.71 1.83 -6.94
N PRO A 174 -21.50 0.92 -7.52
CA PRO A 174 -22.63 0.30 -6.81
C PRO A 174 -22.19 -0.59 -5.64
N LEU A 175 -21.02 -1.20 -5.71
CA LEU A 175 -20.47 -1.99 -4.61
C LEU A 175 -20.00 -1.10 -3.46
N ALA A 176 -19.34 0.03 -3.76
CA ALA A 176 -18.96 1.01 -2.77
C ALA A 176 -20.17 1.57 -2.01
N ASP A 177 -21.27 1.85 -2.72
CA ASP A 177 -22.54 2.27 -2.12
C ASP A 177 -23.17 1.16 -1.25
N LYS A 178 -23.21 -0.09 -1.75
CA LYS A 178 -23.71 -1.26 -1.03
C LYS A 178 -22.96 -1.48 0.29
N HIS A 179 -21.62 -1.45 0.24
CA HIS A 179 -20.77 -1.69 1.41
C HIS A 179 -20.58 -0.47 2.28
N LYS A 180 -20.99 0.74 1.83
CA LYS A 180 -20.75 2.04 2.46
C LYS A 180 -19.25 2.21 2.78
N MET A 181 -18.42 1.80 1.85
CA MET A 181 -16.96 1.81 2.01
C MET A 181 -16.31 2.75 1.02
N ILE A 182 -15.43 3.60 1.53
CA ILE A 182 -14.63 4.49 0.69
C ILE A 182 -13.63 3.66 -0.14
N VAL A 183 -13.52 4.01 -1.42
CA VAL A 183 -12.55 3.48 -2.37
C VAL A 183 -11.72 4.62 -2.93
N GLY A 184 -10.44 4.66 -2.57
CA GLY A 184 -9.47 5.61 -3.11
C GLY A 184 -8.97 5.14 -4.48
N LEU A 185 -9.27 5.91 -5.52
CA LEU A 185 -8.82 5.64 -6.87
C LEU A 185 -7.42 6.20 -7.06
N HIS A 186 -6.44 5.32 -7.29
CA HIS A 186 -5.05 5.70 -7.46
C HIS A 186 -4.79 6.30 -8.83
N GLY A 187 -4.10 7.45 -8.87
CA GLY A 187 -3.76 8.17 -10.08
C GLY A 187 -2.44 7.75 -10.70
N HIS A 188 -2.42 7.75 -12.04
CA HIS A 188 -1.21 7.61 -12.84
C HIS A 188 -0.91 8.89 -13.64
N SER A 189 -0.01 8.80 -14.64
CA SER A 189 0.39 9.99 -15.42
C SER A 189 0.04 9.92 -16.91
N ASN A 190 -0.53 8.82 -17.39
CA ASN A 190 -0.88 8.69 -18.81
C ASN A 190 -2.16 9.46 -19.15
N ILE A 191 -2.01 10.73 -19.49
CA ILE A 191 -3.12 11.63 -19.86
C ILE A 191 -3.71 11.36 -21.25
N THR A 192 -3.10 10.46 -22.03
CA THR A 192 -3.59 10.13 -23.39
C THR A 192 -4.61 8.99 -23.39
N ASP A 193 -4.71 8.23 -22.31
CA ASP A 193 -5.72 7.18 -22.14
C ASP A 193 -6.91 7.73 -21.33
N PRO A 194 -8.09 7.89 -21.95
CA PRO A 194 -9.28 8.41 -21.27
C PRO A 194 -9.83 7.45 -20.21
N ASN A 195 -9.35 6.22 -20.15
CA ASN A 195 -9.74 5.21 -19.16
C ASN A 195 -8.86 5.25 -17.90
N GLU A 196 -7.74 6.00 -17.93
CA GLU A 196 -6.83 6.18 -16.80
C GLU A 196 -7.29 7.29 -15.84
N PHE A 197 -6.93 7.16 -14.56
CA PHE A 197 -7.05 8.23 -13.57
C PHE A 197 -5.77 9.07 -13.58
N ALA A 198 -5.67 9.99 -14.55
CA ALA A 198 -4.46 10.80 -14.76
C ALA A 198 -4.72 12.31 -14.74
N THR A 199 -5.98 12.73 -14.70
CA THR A 199 -6.38 14.15 -14.76
C THR A 199 -7.40 14.49 -13.67
N PRO A 200 -7.50 15.77 -13.25
CA PRO A 200 -8.56 16.23 -12.33
C PRO A 200 -9.98 15.83 -12.81
N GLU A 201 -10.23 15.91 -14.12
CA GLU A 201 -11.52 15.60 -14.72
C GLU A 201 -11.88 14.12 -14.61
N SER A 202 -10.88 13.20 -14.72
CA SER A 202 -11.10 11.76 -14.58
C SER A 202 -11.52 11.41 -13.15
N PHE A 203 -10.88 11.99 -12.14
CA PHE A 203 -11.30 11.86 -10.76
C PHE A 203 -12.69 12.44 -10.50
N ALA A 204 -12.95 13.65 -11.00
CA ALA A 204 -14.24 14.30 -10.85
C ALA A 204 -15.37 13.46 -11.49
N ALA A 205 -15.12 12.82 -12.63
CA ALA A 205 -16.08 11.95 -13.30
C ALA A 205 -16.39 10.70 -12.46
N ALA A 206 -15.39 10.07 -11.86
CA ALA A 206 -15.59 8.90 -10.99
C ALA A 206 -16.35 9.26 -9.71
N MET A 207 -16.00 10.37 -9.05
CA MET A 207 -16.66 10.81 -7.82
C MET A 207 -18.16 11.15 -8.02
N LYS A 208 -18.60 11.44 -9.26
CA LYS A 208 -20.02 11.60 -9.59
C LYS A 208 -20.79 10.27 -9.60
N MET A 209 -20.13 9.13 -9.72
CA MET A 209 -20.77 7.82 -9.78
C MET A 209 -21.19 7.30 -8.39
N SER A 210 -20.38 7.63 -7.35
CA SER A 210 -20.68 7.29 -5.97
C SER A 210 -19.94 8.25 -5.02
N LYS A 211 -20.61 8.66 -3.94
CA LYS A 211 -19.98 9.46 -2.87
C LYS A 211 -18.86 8.74 -2.13
N TYR A 212 -18.75 7.42 -2.31
CA TYR A 212 -17.72 6.59 -1.71
C TYR A 212 -16.49 6.41 -2.62
N LEU A 213 -16.55 6.81 -3.89
CA LEU A 213 -15.37 6.89 -4.73
C LEU A 213 -14.63 8.20 -4.43
N LYS A 214 -13.38 8.09 -4.07
CA LYS A 214 -12.50 9.20 -3.69
C LYS A 214 -11.14 9.08 -4.37
N VAL A 215 -10.21 9.96 -4.04
CA VAL A 215 -8.91 10.08 -4.69
C VAL A 215 -7.81 9.54 -3.77
N ASN A 216 -7.05 8.57 -4.23
CA ASN A 216 -5.71 8.28 -3.74
C ASN A 216 -4.75 9.05 -4.67
N LEU A 217 -4.28 10.21 -4.23
CA LEU A 217 -3.50 11.11 -5.07
C LEU A 217 -2.01 10.75 -5.02
N ASP A 218 -1.48 10.21 -6.11
CA ASP A 218 -0.04 10.14 -6.31
C ASP A 218 0.49 11.50 -6.80
N ILE A 219 1.18 12.22 -5.92
CA ILE A 219 1.69 13.56 -6.24
C ILE A 219 2.83 13.54 -7.26
N GLY A 220 3.57 12.43 -7.38
CA GLY A 220 4.63 12.28 -8.37
C GLY A 220 4.06 12.01 -9.76
N HIS A 221 3.07 11.13 -9.88
CA HIS A 221 2.36 10.93 -11.14
C HIS A 221 1.63 12.20 -11.59
N PHE A 222 1.02 12.91 -10.66
CA PHE A 222 0.32 14.16 -10.95
C PHE A 222 1.27 15.26 -11.45
N THR A 223 2.46 15.37 -10.83
CA THR A 223 3.55 16.25 -11.29
C THR A 223 4.07 15.84 -12.68
N ALA A 224 4.27 14.54 -12.91
CA ALA A 224 4.72 14.03 -14.20
C ALA A 224 3.70 14.28 -15.32
N ALA A 225 2.41 14.34 -14.99
CA ALA A 225 1.33 14.76 -15.88
C ALA A 225 1.24 16.29 -16.06
N ASN A 226 2.16 17.07 -15.46
CA ASN A 226 2.21 18.54 -15.47
C ASN A 226 1.09 19.24 -14.70
N TYR A 227 0.45 18.58 -13.74
CA TYR A 227 -0.49 19.20 -12.82
C TYR A 227 0.20 19.66 -11.53
N ASP A 228 -0.42 20.63 -10.85
CA ASP A 228 0.02 21.13 -9.53
C ASP A 228 -0.67 20.34 -8.40
N PRO A 229 0.02 19.44 -7.70
CA PRO A 229 -0.57 18.68 -6.61
C PRO A 229 -0.90 19.54 -5.39
N VAL A 230 -0.16 20.61 -5.14
CA VAL A 230 -0.41 21.50 -3.99
C VAL A 230 -1.72 22.25 -4.18
N ALA A 231 -1.97 22.78 -5.38
CA ALA A 231 -3.23 23.44 -5.72
C ALA A 231 -4.40 22.45 -5.64
N TYR A 232 -4.24 21.24 -6.22
CA TYR A 232 -5.27 20.22 -6.19
C TYR A 232 -5.62 19.75 -4.77
N ILE A 233 -4.62 19.52 -3.90
CA ILE A 233 -4.84 19.15 -2.51
C ILE A 233 -5.61 20.25 -1.76
N LYS A 234 -5.25 21.51 -1.93
CA LYS A 234 -5.97 22.63 -1.30
C LYS A 234 -7.44 22.66 -1.66
N GLU A 235 -7.77 22.44 -2.92
CA GLU A 235 -9.15 22.48 -3.43
C GLU A 235 -9.94 21.22 -3.06
N HIS A 236 -9.28 20.04 -3.05
CA HIS A 236 -9.97 18.75 -3.00
C HIS A 236 -9.63 17.90 -1.77
N HIS A 237 -9.00 18.44 -0.71
CA HIS A 237 -8.54 17.68 0.46
C HIS A 237 -9.63 16.78 1.08
N ALA A 238 -10.91 17.21 1.09
CA ALA A 238 -12.02 16.42 1.64
C ALA A 238 -12.37 15.17 0.80
N GLN A 239 -11.92 15.11 -0.46
CA GLN A 239 -12.11 14.00 -1.37
C GLN A 239 -10.87 13.08 -1.46
N ILE A 240 -9.75 13.45 -0.81
CA ILE A 240 -8.53 12.66 -0.83
C ILE A 240 -8.53 11.67 0.34
N THR A 241 -8.31 10.39 0.05
CA THR A 241 -8.16 9.33 1.05
C THR A 241 -6.78 9.34 1.67
N ASN A 242 -5.77 9.34 0.83
CA ASN A 242 -4.35 9.37 1.15
C ASN A 242 -3.56 9.91 -0.03
N LEU A 243 -2.29 10.22 0.23
CA LEU A 243 -1.34 10.64 -0.79
C LEU A 243 -0.29 9.54 -1.00
N HIS A 244 0.13 9.31 -2.25
CA HIS A 244 1.40 8.65 -2.51
C HIS A 244 2.48 9.71 -2.72
N LEU A 245 3.50 9.65 -1.88
CA LEU A 245 4.66 10.52 -1.95
C LEU A 245 5.72 9.84 -2.82
N LYS A 246 5.95 10.41 -3.98
CA LYS A 246 6.89 9.95 -4.99
C LYS A 246 7.54 11.16 -5.64
N ASP A 247 8.83 11.10 -5.92
CA ASP A 247 9.52 12.18 -6.64
C ASP A 247 9.71 11.81 -8.10
N ARG A 248 9.21 12.66 -8.99
CA ARG A 248 9.28 12.47 -10.43
C ARG A 248 9.65 13.75 -11.16
N LYS A 249 10.19 13.60 -12.37
CA LYS A 249 10.31 14.69 -13.33
C LYS A 249 8.99 14.95 -14.06
N LYS A 250 8.73 16.21 -14.39
CA LYS A 250 7.62 16.63 -15.27
C LYS A 250 7.71 15.99 -16.66
N ASN A 251 6.69 16.21 -17.49
CA ASN A 251 6.63 15.74 -18.88
C ASN A 251 6.82 14.22 -19.01
N GLN A 252 6.10 13.44 -18.18
CA GLN A 252 6.19 11.97 -18.10
C GLN A 252 7.59 11.47 -17.73
N GLY A 253 8.38 12.30 -17.03
CA GLY A 253 9.75 11.96 -16.65
C GLY A 253 9.85 10.87 -15.58
N ASP A 254 11.07 10.40 -15.37
CA ASP A 254 11.34 9.25 -14.50
C ASP A 254 11.11 9.51 -13.00
N ASN A 255 10.94 8.42 -12.26
CA ASN A 255 11.04 8.42 -10.80
C ASN A 255 12.49 8.70 -10.40
N THR A 256 12.69 9.57 -9.41
CA THR A 256 14.01 9.99 -8.92
C THR A 256 14.11 9.85 -7.41
N PRO A 257 15.30 9.74 -6.83
CA PRO A 257 15.49 9.90 -5.41
C PRO A 257 14.90 11.24 -4.93
N TRP A 258 14.28 11.24 -3.75
CA TRP A 258 13.59 12.42 -3.24
C TRP A 258 14.48 13.66 -3.13
N GLY A 259 14.00 14.78 -3.62
CA GLY A 259 14.73 16.04 -3.74
C GLY A 259 15.53 16.21 -5.02
N GLN A 260 15.53 15.21 -5.92
CA GLN A 260 16.18 15.28 -7.24
C GLN A 260 15.18 15.43 -8.39
N GLY A 261 13.90 15.27 -8.10
CA GLY A 261 12.79 15.44 -9.04
C GLY A 261 12.22 16.85 -9.05
N GLU A 262 10.97 16.94 -9.43
CA GLU A 262 10.20 18.19 -9.52
C GLU A 262 8.88 18.12 -8.72
N THR A 263 8.64 17.00 -8.02
CA THR A 263 7.46 16.85 -7.17
C THR A 263 7.63 17.70 -5.91
N PRO A 264 6.67 18.56 -5.56
CA PRO A 264 6.78 19.46 -4.41
C PRO A 264 6.50 18.75 -3.07
N ILE A 265 7.23 17.64 -2.79
CA ILE A 265 7.02 16.80 -1.61
C ILE A 265 7.08 17.62 -0.32
N ARG A 266 8.11 18.48 -0.18
CA ARG A 266 8.29 19.33 1.00
C ARG A 266 7.08 20.24 1.22
N GLU A 267 6.60 20.90 0.16
CA GLU A 267 5.46 21.80 0.23
C GLU A 267 4.17 21.06 0.61
N VAL A 268 3.98 19.85 0.06
CA VAL A 268 2.82 19.00 0.34
C VAL A 268 2.80 18.59 1.82
N VAL A 269 3.90 18.06 2.38
CA VAL A 269 3.90 17.63 3.79
C VAL A 269 3.78 18.83 4.73
N GLN A 270 4.36 19.99 4.39
CA GLN A 270 4.18 21.24 5.14
C GLN A 270 2.74 21.77 5.05
N LEU A 271 2.06 21.58 3.90
CA LEU A 271 0.65 21.90 3.76
C LEU A 271 -0.19 21.05 4.71
N LEU A 272 0.03 19.72 4.74
CA LEU A 272 -0.68 18.82 5.67
C LEU A 272 -0.47 19.23 7.14
N LYS A 273 0.77 19.59 7.52
CA LYS A 273 1.12 20.08 8.87
C LYS A 273 0.34 21.36 9.22
N ARG A 274 0.36 22.34 8.33
CA ARG A 274 -0.25 23.66 8.54
C ARG A 274 -1.77 23.58 8.66
N GLU A 275 -2.40 22.84 7.74
CA GLU A 275 -3.86 22.69 7.68
C GLU A 275 -4.40 21.63 8.63
N ARG A 276 -3.53 20.80 9.22
CA ARG A 276 -3.88 19.71 10.14
C ARG A 276 -4.87 18.70 9.53
N TRP A 277 -4.81 18.49 8.23
CA TRP A 277 -5.63 17.47 7.59
C TRP A 277 -5.14 16.07 7.96
N PRO A 278 -6.05 15.16 8.33
CA PRO A 278 -5.68 13.81 8.79
C PRO A 278 -5.38 12.85 7.63
N ILE A 279 -4.95 13.37 6.48
CA ILE A 279 -4.68 12.61 5.28
C ILE A 279 -3.34 11.87 5.45
N PRO A 280 -3.32 10.52 5.40
CA PRO A 280 -2.06 9.77 5.37
C PRO A 280 -1.25 10.12 4.13
N ALA A 281 0.07 10.21 4.32
CA ALA A 281 1.02 10.48 3.25
C ALA A 281 2.00 9.30 3.16
N ASP A 282 1.73 8.40 2.20
CA ASP A 282 2.40 7.13 2.07
C ASP A 282 3.61 7.24 1.13
N ILE A 283 4.77 6.87 1.62
CA ILE A 283 5.99 6.75 0.83
C ILE A 283 5.76 5.66 -0.23
N GLU A 284 5.91 5.98 -1.50
CA GLU A 284 5.95 4.98 -2.56
C GLU A 284 7.31 5.00 -3.26
N TYR A 285 8.15 4.04 -2.86
CA TYR A 285 9.50 3.89 -3.40
C TYR A 285 9.47 3.14 -4.74
N GLU A 286 9.81 3.84 -5.82
CA GLU A 286 9.86 3.28 -7.17
C GLU A 286 11.06 3.73 -8.00
N TYR A 287 11.91 4.61 -7.47
CA TYR A 287 13.16 4.95 -8.17
C TYR A 287 14.20 3.83 -8.01
N ARG A 288 15.24 3.85 -8.83
CA ARG A 288 16.36 2.92 -8.70
C ARG A 288 17.33 3.47 -7.64
N GLY A 289 17.22 2.93 -6.42
CA GLY A 289 18.14 3.24 -5.30
C GLY A 289 19.38 2.36 -5.32
N GLU A 290 20.37 2.74 -4.50
CA GLU A 290 21.62 1.98 -4.29
C GLU A 290 21.49 0.95 -3.15
N GLY A 291 20.53 1.18 -2.23
CA GLY A 291 20.28 0.33 -1.07
C GLY A 291 19.17 -0.67 -1.28
N THR A 292 18.87 -1.43 -0.22
CA THR A 292 17.69 -2.27 -0.15
C THR A 292 16.42 -1.42 -0.04
N SER A 293 15.26 -1.95 -0.40
CA SER A 293 13.99 -1.21 -0.30
C SER A 293 13.71 -0.65 1.10
N PRO A 294 13.98 -1.36 2.24
CA PRO A 294 13.85 -0.74 3.56
C PRO A 294 14.80 0.44 3.79
N GLN A 295 16.03 0.38 3.27
CA GLN A 295 16.99 1.48 3.38
C GLN A 295 16.55 2.71 2.57
N GLU A 296 16.03 2.49 1.36
CA GLU A 296 15.56 3.59 0.51
C GLU A 296 14.26 4.21 1.07
N VAL A 297 13.32 3.41 1.56
CA VAL A 297 12.13 3.93 2.26
C VAL A 297 12.53 4.72 3.50
N ARG A 298 13.54 4.27 4.25
CA ARG A 298 14.08 5.02 5.39
C ARG A 298 14.65 6.39 4.97
N LYS A 299 15.38 6.46 3.84
CA LYS A 299 15.87 7.75 3.30
C LYS A 299 14.72 8.71 2.99
N CYS A 300 13.65 8.19 2.35
CA CYS A 300 12.43 8.95 2.07
C CYS A 300 11.76 9.44 3.37
N PHE A 301 11.68 8.58 4.39
CA PHE A 301 11.11 8.93 5.69
C PHE A 301 11.91 10.03 6.38
N GLU A 302 13.26 9.94 6.39
CA GLU A 302 14.12 11.00 6.95
C GLU A 302 13.99 12.32 6.17
N TYR A 303 13.81 12.27 4.85
CA TYR A 303 13.52 13.47 4.06
C TYR A 303 12.18 14.12 4.49
N ALA A 304 11.13 13.32 4.68
CA ALA A 304 9.83 13.82 5.18
C ALA A 304 9.97 14.45 6.59
N LYS A 305 10.73 13.81 7.48
CA LYS A 305 11.03 14.35 8.82
C LYS A 305 11.71 15.71 8.74
N GLN A 306 12.76 15.85 7.92
CA GLN A 306 13.45 17.12 7.71
C GLN A 306 12.53 18.18 7.09
N ALA A 307 11.59 17.77 6.22
CA ALA A 307 10.61 18.69 5.65
C ALA A 307 9.57 19.18 6.67
N LEU A 308 9.32 18.40 7.73
CA LEU A 308 8.35 18.70 8.79
C LEU A 308 8.99 19.32 10.05
N ALA A 309 10.31 19.31 10.16
CA ALA A 309 11.01 20.00 11.23
C ALA A 309 10.84 21.52 11.09
#